data_b13b281e1e25c55f1bf5ec7cd5df8104
#
_entry.id   b13b281e1e25c55f1bf5ec7cd5df8104
#
_cell.length_a   1.000
_cell.length_b   1.000
_cell.length_c   1.000
_cell.angle_alpha   90.00
_cell.angle_beta   90.00
_cell.angle_gamma   90.00
#
_symmetry.space_group_name_H-M   'P 1'
#
loop_
_entity.id
_entity.type
_entity.pdbx_description
1 polymer ?
#
loop_
_entity_poly.entity_id
_entity_poly.type
_entity_poly.pdbx_seq_one_letter_code
_entity_poly.pdbx_strand_id
1 'polypeptide(L)'
;LIAQALEEGDEEQANTIRQYYDELDNKQDIVISNLELPEQDEYDSYTEKMIIQSGNIYDGTDTIKEVTMAGLKLAKKQGLTAYHFGDEDYVTLNGSIGIRLGLSGGFIMDRTGNVYFVRGGGIVNGLSGTIATGKFSIDTSDWNSKKFKDVLSGSGANFSLSLYGSANINIGEKYGSREIGIANGASASMTYTDAKYICNINDL
;
A
#
# COMPACT_ATOMS: atom_id res chain seq x y z
N LEU A 1 -2.37 -0.94 23.93
CA LEU A 1 -1.38 -1.70 24.70
C LEU A 1 -1.18 -1.11 26.10
N ILE A 2 -0.78 0.19 26.23
CA ILE A 2 -0.58 0.84 27.55
C ILE A 2 -1.86 0.81 28.38
N ALA A 3 -3.00 1.20 27.82
CA ALA A 3 -4.29 1.19 28.50
C ALA A 3 -4.68 -0.22 28.95
N GLN A 4 -4.41 -1.23 28.14
CA GLN A 4 -4.68 -2.62 28.47
C GLN A 4 -3.80 -3.12 29.60
N ALA A 5 -2.49 -2.81 29.60
CA ALA A 5 -1.60 -3.18 30.70
C ALA A 5 -2.00 -2.53 32.03
N LEU A 6 -2.48 -1.28 32.00
CA LEU A 6 -2.99 -0.59 33.18
C LEU A 6 -4.33 -1.18 33.70
N GLU A 7 -5.23 -1.61 32.81
CA GLU A 7 -6.46 -2.32 33.19
C GLU A 7 -6.17 -3.68 33.82
N GLU A 8 -5.12 -4.37 33.41
CA GLU A 8 -4.65 -5.63 33.95
C GLU A 8 -3.83 -5.46 35.24
N GLY A 9 -3.55 -4.21 35.65
CA GLY A 9 -2.78 -3.88 36.84
C GLY A 9 -1.27 -4.10 36.72
N ASP A 10 -0.77 -4.24 35.48
CA ASP A 10 0.65 -4.42 35.19
C ASP A 10 1.33 -3.08 34.88
N GLU A 11 1.65 -2.34 35.97
CA GLU A 11 2.34 -1.05 35.86
C GLU A 11 3.76 -1.17 35.29
N GLU A 12 4.45 -2.29 35.50
CA GLU A 12 5.80 -2.52 34.99
C GLU A 12 5.78 -2.67 33.47
N GLN A 13 4.82 -3.41 32.94
CA GLN A 13 4.62 -3.56 31.51
C GLN A 13 4.20 -2.24 30.86
N ALA A 14 3.30 -1.48 31.48
CA ALA A 14 2.89 -0.17 31.00
C ALA A 14 4.06 0.83 30.93
N ASN A 15 4.94 0.83 31.92
CA ASN A 15 6.13 1.67 31.95
C ASN A 15 7.18 1.25 30.91
N THR A 16 7.38 -0.05 30.72
CA THR A 16 8.29 -0.58 29.69
C THR A 16 7.81 -0.15 28.29
N ILE A 17 6.51 -0.23 28.03
CA ILE A 17 5.94 0.21 26.75
C ILE A 17 6.11 1.73 26.56
N ARG A 18 5.91 2.54 27.63
CA ARG A 18 6.14 4.00 27.55
C ARG A 18 7.60 4.31 27.23
N GLN A 19 8.55 3.71 27.93
CA GLN A 19 9.98 3.91 27.66
C GLN A 19 10.35 3.57 26.22
N TYR A 20 9.80 2.48 25.69
CA TYR A 20 10.03 2.09 24.30
C TYR A 20 9.52 3.15 23.30
N TYR A 21 8.34 3.73 23.55
CA TYR A 21 7.81 4.79 22.71
C TYR A 21 8.60 6.09 22.85
N ASP A 22 9.00 6.46 24.06
CA ASP A 22 9.83 7.65 24.30
C ASP A 22 11.22 7.50 23.63
N GLU A 23 11.80 6.30 23.62
CA GLU A 23 13.04 6.03 22.88
C GLU A 23 12.85 6.09 21.35
N LEU A 24 11.71 5.64 20.83
CA LEU A 24 11.38 5.75 19.42
C LEU A 24 11.19 7.20 19.01
N ASP A 25 10.45 7.99 19.80
CA ASP A 25 10.22 9.42 19.54
C ASP A 25 11.55 10.19 19.58
N ASN A 26 12.40 9.93 20.57
CA ASN A 26 13.73 10.54 20.64
C ASN A 26 14.62 10.16 19.44
N LYS A 27 14.57 8.92 18.97
CA LYS A 27 15.30 8.50 17.76
C LYS A 27 14.72 9.15 16.49
N GLN A 28 13.40 9.31 16.41
CA GLN A 28 12.75 10.04 15.32
C GLN A 28 13.16 11.53 15.31
N ASP A 29 13.15 12.17 16.46
CA ASP A 29 13.55 13.57 16.58
C ASP A 29 15.02 13.80 16.20
N ILE A 30 15.92 12.88 16.56
CA ILE A 30 17.33 12.93 16.15
C ILE A 30 17.47 12.76 14.63
N VAL A 31 16.71 11.87 14.03
CA VAL A 31 16.71 11.67 12.56
C VAL A 31 16.11 12.87 11.85
N ILE A 32 15.03 13.45 12.37
CA ILE A 32 14.35 14.62 11.80
C ILE A 32 15.22 15.88 11.95
N SER A 33 15.88 16.07 13.11
CA SER A 33 16.73 17.24 13.36
C SER A 33 18.04 17.25 12.55
N ASN A 34 18.49 16.08 12.09
CA ASN A 34 19.68 15.93 11.25
C ASN A 34 19.38 15.89 9.75
N LEU A 35 18.10 15.91 9.36
CA LEU A 35 17.68 16.03 7.98
C LEU A 35 17.68 17.52 7.59
N GLU A 36 18.77 17.99 6.96
CA GLU A 36 18.72 19.23 6.20
C GLU A 36 17.67 19.09 5.12
N LEU A 37 16.65 19.96 5.15
CA LEU A 37 15.60 19.96 4.13
C LEU A 37 16.24 20.47 2.84
N PRO A 38 16.18 19.69 1.74
CA PRO A 38 16.60 20.20 0.44
C PRO A 38 15.75 21.41 0.04
N GLU A 39 16.34 22.36 -0.68
CA GLU A 39 15.59 23.44 -1.30
C GLU A 39 14.55 22.85 -2.28
N GLN A 40 13.51 23.65 -2.64
CA GLN A 40 12.37 23.17 -3.42
C GLN A 40 12.79 22.48 -4.73
N ASP A 41 13.81 23.02 -5.41
CA ASP A 41 14.34 22.47 -6.67
C ASP A 41 15.06 21.11 -6.47
N GLU A 42 15.70 20.91 -5.32
CA GLU A 42 16.27 19.62 -4.94
C GLU A 42 15.19 18.61 -4.56
N TYR A 43 14.09 19.08 -3.97
CA TYR A 43 12.94 18.25 -3.62
C TYR A 43 12.30 17.64 -4.89
N ASP A 44 12.09 18.43 -5.92
CA ASP A 44 11.54 17.98 -7.20
C ASP A 44 12.48 16.99 -7.89
N SER A 45 13.80 17.28 -7.87
CA SER A 45 14.82 16.36 -8.36
C SER A 45 14.92 15.05 -7.55
N TYR A 46 14.70 15.10 -6.24
CA TYR A 46 14.70 13.92 -5.37
C TYR A 46 13.48 13.04 -5.63
N THR A 47 12.30 13.67 -5.78
CA THR A 47 11.06 12.99 -6.12
C THR A 47 11.16 12.30 -7.48
N GLU A 48 11.71 12.99 -8.48
CA GLU A 48 11.96 12.43 -9.81
C GLU A 48 12.96 11.26 -9.75
N LYS A 49 14.06 11.39 -9.00
CA LYS A 49 15.01 10.29 -8.78
C LYS A 49 14.42 9.11 -8.05
N MET A 50 13.54 9.32 -7.06
CA MET A 50 12.85 8.22 -6.35
C MET A 50 11.86 7.52 -7.27
N ILE A 51 11.17 8.25 -8.14
CA ILE A 51 10.29 7.66 -9.16
C ILE A 51 11.13 6.83 -10.15
N ILE A 52 12.28 7.35 -10.58
CA ILE A 52 13.21 6.64 -11.48
C ILE A 52 13.82 5.42 -10.77
N GLN A 53 14.25 5.54 -9.51
CA GLN A 53 14.78 4.39 -8.75
C GLN A 53 13.70 3.35 -8.43
N SER A 54 12.48 3.76 -8.11
CA SER A 54 11.37 2.81 -8.02
C SER A 54 11.10 2.15 -9.37
N GLY A 55 11.34 2.88 -10.49
CA GLY A 55 11.39 2.36 -11.85
C GLY A 55 12.42 1.26 -12.04
N ASN A 56 13.64 1.50 -11.59
CA ASN A 56 14.76 0.57 -11.73
C ASN A 56 14.66 -0.67 -10.82
N ILE A 57 14.10 -0.52 -9.60
CA ILE A 57 13.78 -1.68 -8.75
C ILE A 57 12.72 -2.57 -9.42
N TYR A 58 11.95 -2.00 -10.32
CA TYR A 58 10.92 -2.71 -11.06
C TYR A 58 11.41 -3.32 -12.38
N ASP A 59 12.58 -2.96 -12.89
CA ASP A 59 13.21 -3.65 -14.03
C ASP A 59 13.75 -5.06 -13.65
N GLY A 60 13.74 -5.41 -12.35
CA GLY A 60 13.68 -6.80 -11.89
C GLY A 60 12.32 -7.49 -12.07
N THR A 61 11.50 -7.02 -12.99
CA THR A 61 10.07 -7.32 -13.19
C THR A 61 9.78 -8.77 -13.48
N ASP A 62 10.64 -9.42 -14.21
CA ASP A 62 10.44 -10.82 -14.55
C ASP A 62 10.52 -11.68 -13.28
N THR A 63 11.45 -11.36 -12.37
CA THR A 63 11.58 -12.06 -11.10
C THR A 63 10.36 -11.85 -10.18
N ILE A 64 9.87 -10.62 -10.04
CA ILE A 64 8.67 -10.34 -9.24
C ILE A 64 7.46 -11.04 -9.85
N LYS A 65 7.32 -11.00 -11.15
CA LYS A 65 6.24 -11.68 -11.88
C LYS A 65 6.30 -13.19 -11.68
N GLU A 66 7.48 -13.80 -11.86
CA GLU A 66 7.68 -15.23 -11.68
C GLU A 66 7.40 -15.69 -10.24
N VAL A 67 7.94 -14.99 -9.24
CA VAL A 67 7.70 -15.28 -7.82
C VAL A 67 6.23 -15.12 -7.47
N THR A 68 5.58 -14.06 -7.96
CA THR A 68 4.16 -13.81 -7.72
C THR A 68 3.31 -14.92 -8.36
N MET A 69 3.58 -15.29 -9.59
CA MET A 69 2.86 -16.36 -10.28
C MET A 69 3.06 -17.71 -9.59
N ALA A 70 4.26 -18.01 -9.12
CA ALA A 70 4.53 -19.24 -8.36
C ALA A 70 3.76 -19.27 -7.04
N GLY A 71 3.74 -18.15 -6.30
CA GLY A 71 2.97 -17.99 -5.07
C GLY A 71 1.46 -18.13 -5.30
N LEU A 72 0.93 -17.51 -6.34
CA LEU A 72 -0.49 -17.60 -6.71
C LEU A 72 -0.89 -19.04 -7.13
N LYS A 73 -0.04 -19.74 -7.87
CA LYS A 73 -0.28 -21.15 -8.21
C LYS A 73 -0.36 -22.04 -6.98
N LEU A 74 0.56 -21.81 -6.02
CA LEU A 74 0.55 -22.52 -4.75
C LEU A 74 -0.71 -22.19 -3.93
N ALA A 75 -1.09 -20.93 -3.83
CA ALA A 75 -2.28 -20.47 -3.13
C ALA A 75 -3.56 -21.06 -3.76
N LYS A 76 -3.65 -21.07 -5.10
CA LYS A 76 -4.76 -21.70 -5.83
C LYS A 76 -4.85 -23.19 -5.53
N LYS A 77 -3.71 -23.91 -5.55
CA LYS A 77 -3.66 -25.34 -5.22
C LYS A 77 -4.15 -25.64 -3.80
N GLN A 78 -3.95 -24.70 -2.87
CA GLN A 78 -4.41 -24.80 -1.49
C GLN A 78 -5.84 -24.26 -1.27
N GLY A 79 -6.52 -23.80 -2.32
CA GLY A 79 -7.87 -23.23 -2.23
C GLY A 79 -7.94 -21.85 -1.58
N LEU A 80 -6.80 -21.15 -1.45
CA LEU A 80 -6.69 -19.85 -0.77
C LEU A 80 -7.04 -18.64 -1.67
N THR A 81 -7.42 -18.89 -2.94
CA THR A 81 -7.71 -17.83 -3.91
C THR A 81 -9.19 -17.56 -4.11
N ALA A 82 -10.06 -18.28 -3.39
CA ALA A 82 -11.49 -18.03 -3.41
C ALA A 82 -11.82 -16.82 -2.52
N TYR A 83 -11.83 -15.63 -3.10
CA TYR A 83 -12.28 -14.43 -2.44
C TYR A 83 -13.69 -14.03 -2.93
N HIS A 84 -14.60 -13.79 -2.00
CA HIS A 84 -15.94 -13.28 -2.32
C HIS A 84 -15.92 -11.75 -2.25
N PHE A 85 -15.97 -11.10 -3.39
CA PHE A 85 -15.91 -9.64 -3.50
C PHE A 85 -17.18 -8.94 -3.00
N GLY A 86 -18.31 -9.64 -2.89
CA GLY A 86 -19.59 -9.00 -2.59
C GLY A 86 -19.90 -7.89 -3.60
N ASP A 87 -20.13 -6.65 -3.09
CA ASP A 87 -20.36 -5.48 -3.91
C ASP A 87 -19.07 -4.70 -4.26
N GLU A 88 -17.91 -5.22 -3.85
CA GLU A 88 -16.63 -4.55 -4.07
C GLU A 88 -16.01 -4.98 -5.41
N ASP A 89 -15.19 -4.10 -5.99
CA ASP A 89 -14.61 -4.31 -7.31
C ASP A 89 -13.26 -5.00 -7.27
N TYR A 90 -12.50 -4.78 -6.19
CA TYR A 90 -11.16 -5.32 -6.02
C TYR A 90 -10.73 -5.39 -4.56
N VAL A 91 -9.69 -6.15 -4.29
CA VAL A 91 -9.00 -6.21 -3.01
C VAL A 91 -7.56 -5.75 -3.18
N THR A 92 -7.00 -5.07 -2.17
CA THR A 92 -5.62 -4.62 -2.16
C THR A 92 -4.87 -5.17 -0.96
N LEU A 93 -3.59 -5.44 -1.19
CA LEU A 93 -2.59 -5.67 -0.15
C LEU A 93 -1.47 -4.67 -0.38
N ASN A 94 -1.39 -3.65 0.45
CA ASN A 94 -0.43 -2.56 0.29
C ASN A 94 0.45 -2.40 1.52
N GLY A 95 1.67 -1.89 1.29
CA GLY A 95 2.57 -1.42 2.33
C GLY A 95 3.09 -0.04 2.00
N SER A 96 3.35 0.76 3.01
CA SER A 96 3.99 2.06 2.87
C SER A 96 5.00 2.29 3.97
N ILE A 97 6.10 2.95 3.63
CA ILE A 97 7.17 3.32 4.56
C ILE A 97 7.78 4.65 4.15
N GLY A 98 7.94 5.55 5.10
CA GLY A 98 8.62 6.83 4.90
C GLY A 98 8.54 7.77 6.07
N ILE A 99 9.44 8.75 6.05
CA ILE A 99 9.46 9.93 6.93
C ILE A 99 9.55 11.13 5.99
N ARG A 100 8.43 11.82 5.75
CA ARG A 100 8.22 12.89 4.75
C ARG A 100 8.26 12.38 3.30
N LEU A 101 9.30 11.69 2.88
CA LEU A 101 9.37 10.98 1.60
C LEU A 101 9.38 9.49 1.85
N GLY A 102 8.74 8.74 0.98
CA GLY A 102 8.66 7.30 1.15
C GLY A 102 8.16 6.57 -0.08
N LEU A 103 8.09 5.26 0.09
CA LEU A 103 7.66 4.32 -0.92
C LEU A 103 6.37 3.62 -0.47
N SER A 104 5.56 3.28 -1.44
CA SER A 104 4.43 2.37 -1.28
C SER A 104 4.49 1.28 -2.34
N GLY A 105 3.95 0.12 -2.02
CA GLY A 105 3.88 -0.97 -2.98
C GLY A 105 2.95 -2.07 -2.50
N GLY A 106 2.45 -2.86 -3.44
CA GLY A 106 1.54 -3.94 -3.09
C GLY A 106 0.92 -4.62 -4.29
N PHE A 107 -0.18 -5.28 -4.03
CA PHE A 107 -0.93 -6.03 -5.03
C PHE A 107 -2.39 -5.63 -5.01
N ILE A 108 -2.99 -5.65 -6.19
CA ILE A 108 -4.44 -5.53 -6.38
C ILE A 108 -4.91 -6.81 -7.07
N MET A 109 -6.06 -7.34 -6.64
CA MET A 109 -6.77 -8.37 -7.36
C MET A 109 -8.20 -7.90 -7.60
N ASP A 110 -8.61 -7.78 -8.87
CA ASP A 110 -9.99 -7.42 -9.20
C ASP A 110 -10.94 -8.64 -9.15
N ARG A 111 -12.23 -8.38 -9.16
CA ARG A 111 -13.28 -9.41 -9.06
C ARG A 111 -13.31 -10.39 -10.24
N THR A 112 -12.61 -10.09 -11.34
CA THR A 112 -12.47 -10.99 -12.49
C THR A 112 -11.21 -11.85 -12.41
N GLY A 113 -10.41 -11.69 -11.34
CA GLY A 113 -9.21 -12.46 -11.07
C GLY A 113 -7.92 -11.90 -11.66
N ASN A 114 -7.95 -10.71 -12.24
CA ASN A 114 -6.72 -10.05 -12.67
C ASN A 114 -5.91 -9.58 -11.46
N VAL A 115 -4.62 -9.83 -11.49
CA VAL A 115 -3.66 -9.46 -10.45
C VAL A 115 -2.70 -8.42 -11.00
N TYR A 116 -2.49 -7.38 -10.21
CA TYR A 116 -1.61 -6.25 -10.54
C TYR A 116 -0.60 -6.05 -9.43
N PHE A 117 0.61 -5.67 -9.80
CA PHE A 117 1.60 -5.12 -8.89
C PHE A 117 1.56 -3.61 -8.94
N VAL A 118 1.45 -2.98 -7.78
CA VAL A 118 1.41 -1.52 -7.63
C VAL A 118 2.66 -1.07 -6.92
N ARG A 119 3.24 0.02 -7.38
CA ARG A 119 4.34 0.72 -6.74
C ARG A 119 4.03 2.20 -6.69
N GLY A 120 4.56 2.88 -5.72
CA GLY A 120 4.39 4.32 -5.59
C GLY A 120 5.51 4.98 -4.82
N GLY A 121 5.60 6.28 -5.00
CA GLY A 121 6.50 7.14 -4.25
C GLY A 121 5.87 8.50 -4.03
N GLY A 122 6.24 9.16 -2.94
CA GLY A 122 5.72 10.48 -2.63
C GLY A 122 5.89 10.85 -1.16
N ILE A 123 4.96 11.64 -0.64
CA ILE A 123 4.93 12.00 0.77
C ILE A 123 4.35 10.83 1.55
N VAL A 124 5.15 10.24 2.44
CA VAL A 124 4.74 9.15 3.32
C VAL A 124 5.26 9.45 4.72
N ASN A 125 4.37 9.45 5.69
CA ASN A 125 4.73 9.55 7.10
C ASN A 125 4.23 8.30 7.82
N GLY A 126 5.17 7.50 8.30
CA GLY A 126 4.91 6.28 9.06
C GLY A 126 5.23 4.99 8.30
N LEU A 127 4.83 3.90 8.92
CA LEU A 127 4.94 2.54 8.40
C LEU A 127 3.57 1.86 8.54
N SER A 128 3.05 1.31 7.46
CA SER A 128 1.83 0.51 7.51
C SER A 128 1.82 -0.62 6.50
N GLY A 129 1.15 -1.72 6.87
CA GLY A 129 0.66 -2.73 5.96
C GLY A 129 -0.87 -2.71 5.99
N THR A 130 -1.52 -2.77 4.85
CA THR A 130 -2.97 -2.68 4.74
C THR A 130 -3.54 -3.79 3.87
N ILE A 131 -4.69 -4.33 4.28
CA ILE A 131 -5.55 -5.15 3.44
C ILE A 131 -6.88 -4.40 3.35
N ALA A 132 -7.28 -4.05 2.15
CA ALA A 132 -8.49 -3.26 1.94
C ALA A 132 -9.29 -3.78 0.75
N THR A 133 -10.58 -3.51 0.76
CA THR A 133 -11.46 -3.68 -0.39
C THR A 133 -11.70 -2.33 -1.05
N GLY A 134 -11.81 -2.34 -2.37
CA GLY A 134 -11.96 -1.14 -3.16
C GLY A 134 -13.19 -1.16 -4.05
N LYS A 135 -13.79 0.01 -4.20
CA LYS A 135 -14.95 0.24 -5.07
C LYS A 135 -14.75 1.49 -5.92
N PHE A 136 -15.03 1.36 -7.20
CA PHE A 136 -15.05 2.51 -8.10
C PHE A 136 -16.21 3.45 -7.81
N SER A 137 -16.05 4.72 -8.16
CA SER A 137 -17.08 5.75 -7.99
C SER A 137 -18.22 5.67 -9.02
N ILE A 138 -18.15 4.69 -9.91
CA ILE A 138 -19.12 4.45 -10.98
C ILE A 138 -19.62 3.01 -10.93
N ASP A 139 -20.70 2.73 -11.65
CA ASP A 139 -21.19 1.35 -11.81
C ASP A 139 -20.23 0.54 -12.69
N THR A 140 -19.83 -0.60 -12.16
CA THR A 140 -18.88 -1.53 -12.79
C THR A 140 -19.53 -2.87 -13.15
N SER A 141 -20.85 -3.01 -13.00
CA SER A 141 -21.57 -4.27 -13.20
C SER A 141 -21.30 -4.94 -14.56
N ASP A 142 -21.14 -4.12 -15.61
CA ASP A 142 -20.88 -4.58 -16.99
C ASP A 142 -19.39 -4.78 -17.28
N TRP A 143 -18.48 -4.55 -16.30
CA TRP A 143 -17.06 -4.61 -16.55
C TRP A 143 -16.57 -6.06 -16.62
N ASN A 144 -15.90 -6.37 -17.71
CA ASN A 144 -15.17 -7.63 -17.89
C ASN A 144 -13.69 -7.47 -17.53
N SER A 145 -12.96 -8.59 -17.53
CA SER A 145 -11.52 -8.63 -17.21
C SER A 145 -10.68 -7.65 -18.03
N LYS A 146 -11.00 -7.46 -19.31
CA LYS A 146 -10.29 -6.49 -20.15
C LYS A 146 -10.52 -5.06 -19.69
N LYS A 147 -11.74 -4.69 -19.34
CA LYS A 147 -12.08 -3.34 -18.87
C LYS A 147 -11.42 -3.04 -17.54
N PHE A 148 -11.42 -3.99 -16.58
CA PHE A 148 -10.69 -3.85 -15.33
C PHE A 148 -9.19 -3.65 -15.59
N LYS A 149 -8.61 -4.45 -16.48
CA LYS A 149 -7.19 -4.32 -16.84
C LYS A 149 -6.87 -2.95 -17.44
N ASP A 150 -7.71 -2.42 -18.32
CA ASP A 150 -7.53 -1.11 -18.95
C ASP A 150 -7.69 0.06 -17.98
N VAL A 151 -8.36 -0.15 -16.85
CA VAL A 151 -8.63 0.88 -15.83
C VAL A 151 -7.64 0.80 -14.68
N LEU A 152 -7.33 -0.40 -14.19
CA LEU A 152 -6.45 -0.60 -13.05
C LEU A 152 -4.95 -0.59 -13.42
N SER A 153 -4.60 -0.75 -14.69
CA SER A 153 -3.23 -0.58 -15.16
C SER A 153 -2.94 0.89 -15.47
N GLY A 154 -1.72 1.33 -15.16
CA GLY A 154 -1.26 2.69 -15.44
C GLY A 154 -1.02 3.51 -14.20
N SER A 155 -0.87 4.81 -14.41
CA SER A 155 -0.49 5.75 -13.36
C SER A 155 -1.71 6.35 -12.64
N GLY A 156 -1.50 6.72 -11.39
CA GLY A 156 -2.52 7.36 -10.58
C GLY A 156 -1.93 8.06 -9.36
N ALA A 157 -2.80 8.67 -8.56
CA ALA A 157 -2.47 9.22 -7.27
C ALA A 157 -3.26 8.48 -6.18
N ASN A 158 -2.60 8.18 -5.06
CA ASN A 158 -3.20 7.56 -3.90
C ASN A 158 -3.07 8.48 -2.70
N PHE A 159 -4.16 8.67 -1.98
CA PHE A 159 -4.21 9.32 -0.67
C PHE A 159 -4.62 8.28 0.34
N SER A 160 -3.81 8.03 1.34
CA SER A 160 -4.02 6.97 2.32
C SER A 160 -3.90 7.50 3.74
N LEU A 161 -4.81 7.05 4.59
CA LEU A 161 -4.73 7.20 6.04
C LEU A 161 -4.95 5.84 6.68
N SER A 162 -3.99 5.44 7.52
CA SER A 162 -3.99 4.15 8.20
C SER A 162 -3.73 4.33 9.69
N LEU A 163 -4.61 3.77 10.52
CA LEU A 163 -4.48 3.68 11.98
C LEU A 163 -5.38 2.54 12.46
N TYR A 164 -4.87 1.31 12.54
CA TYR A 164 -5.64 0.08 12.76
C TYR A 164 -6.68 -0.23 11.68
N GLY A 165 -7.37 0.78 11.16
CA GLY A 165 -8.14 0.77 9.92
C GLY A 165 -7.40 1.53 8.83
N SER A 166 -7.80 1.33 7.57
CA SER A 166 -7.31 2.11 6.44
C SER A 166 -8.45 2.69 5.63
N ALA A 167 -8.27 3.92 5.19
CA ALA A 167 -9.13 4.57 4.23
C ALA A 167 -8.26 5.22 3.15
N ASN A 168 -8.49 4.83 1.90
CA ASN A 168 -7.72 5.32 0.78
C ASN A 168 -8.65 5.88 -0.30
N ILE A 169 -8.15 6.89 -1.01
CA ILE A 169 -8.77 7.43 -2.22
C ILE A 169 -7.74 7.32 -3.33
N ASN A 170 -8.11 6.64 -4.39
CA ASN A 170 -7.28 6.50 -5.58
C ASN A 170 -7.87 7.33 -6.71
N ILE A 171 -7.03 8.06 -7.41
CA ILE A 171 -7.38 8.86 -8.58
C ILE A 171 -6.53 8.34 -9.73
N GLY A 172 -7.11 7.48 -10.55
CA GLY A 172 -6.50 7.01 -11.80
C GLY A 172 -6.77 7.97 -12.95
N GLU A 173 -6.20 7.69 -14.10
CA GLU A 173 -6.37 8.52 -15.32
C GLU A 173 -7.83 8.60 -15.78
N LYS A 174 -8.64 7.58 -15.53
CA LYS A 174 -10.01 7.47 -16.04
C LYS A 174 -11.07 7.55 -14.95
N TYR A 175 -10.82 6.94 -13.79
CA TYR A 175 -11.81 6.80 -12.73
C TYR A 175 -11.17 6.90 -11.35
N GLY A 176 -11.95 7.37 -10.39
CA GLY A 176 -11.60 7.34 -8.99
C GLY A 176 -12.16 6.11 -8.29
N SER A 177 -11.51 5.68 -7.22
CA SER A 177 -11.99 4.63 -6.34
C SER A 177 -11.70 4.95 -4.88
N ARG A 178 -12.44 4.30 -3.99
CA ARG A 178 -12.23 4.34 -2.54
C ARG A 178 -11.90 2.95 -2.03
N GLU A 179 -11.06 2.88 -1.03
CA GLU A 179 -10.73 1.64 -0.34
C GLU A 179 -10.97 1.79 1.15
N ILE A 180 -11.46 0.73 1.77
CA ILE A 180 -11.63 0.63 3.22
C ILE A 180 -11.10 -0.73 3.65
N GLY A 181 -10.33 -0.75 4.74
CA GLY A 181 -9.72 -1.99 5.19
C GLY A 181 -9.16 -1.92 6.60
N ILE A 182 -8.35 -2.91 6.90
CA ILE A 182 -7.58 -3.01 8.14
C ILE A 182 -6.12 -2.67 7.88
N ALA A 183 -5.48 -2.09 8.87
CA ALA A 183 -4.08 -1.71 8.81
C ALA A 183 -3.31 -2.29 10.01
N ASN A 184 -2.06 -2.66 9.77
CA ASN A 184 -1.07 -2.88 10.80
C ASN A 184 -0.05 -1.74 10.72
N GLY A 185 0.00 -0.92 11.76
CA GLY A 185 0.80 0.30 11.79
C GLY A 185 -0.01 1.57 11.52
N ALA A 186 0.68 2.70 11.56
CA ALA A 186 0.10 4.02 11.34
C ALA A 186 0.85 4.74 10.22
N SER A 187 0.13 5.29 9.27
CA SER A 187 0.71 6.12 8.22
C SER A 187 -0.30 7.09 7.63
N ALA A 188 0.22 8.21 7.12
CA ALA A 188 -0.51 9.09 6.23
C ALA A 188 0.34 9.28 4.98
N SER A 189 -0.23 9.10 3.81
CA SER A 189 0.51 9.19 2.56
C SER A 189 -0.26 9.85 1.44
N MET A 190 0.51 10.50 0.58
CA MET A 190 0.10 10.98 -0.74
C MET A 190 1.17 10.50 -1.72
N THR A 191 0.85 9.52 -2.54
CA THR A 191 1.81 8.88 -3.43
C THR A 191 1.32 8.89 -4.87
N TYR A 192 2.26 9.06 -5.79
CA TYR A 192 2.08 8.70 -7.19
C TYR A 192 2.29 7.20 -7.33
N THR A 193 1.37 6.53 -7.99
CA THR A 193 1.38 5.08 -8.14
C THR A 193 1.39 4.67 -9.61
N ASP A 194 2.01 3.54 -9.88
CA ASP A 194 1.98 2.86 -11.17
C ASP A 194 1.60 1.40 -10.96
N ALA A 195 0.59 0.94 -11.65
CA ALA A 195 0.07 -0.41 -11.54
C ALA A 195 0.30 -1.19 -12.84
N LYS A 196 0.92 -2.36 -12.71
CA LYS A 196 1.17 -3.26 -13.84
C LYS A 196 0.45 -4.58 -13.67
N TYR A 197 -0.27 -4.96 -14.70
CA TYR A 197 -0.88 -6.28 -14.80
C TYR A 197 0.16 -7.39 -14.76
N ILE A 198 -0.07 -8.41 -13.95
CA ILE A 198 0.78 -9.59 -13.84
C ILE A 198 0.17 -10.79 -14.55
N CYS A 199 -1.01 -11.22 -14.12
CA CYS A 199 -1.70 -12.40 -14.64
C CYS A 199 -3.19 -12.37 -14.26
N ASN A 200 -3.95 -13.27 -14.84
CA ASN A 200 -5.26 -13.62 -14.30
C ASN A 200 -5.15 -14.95 -13.54
N ILE A 201 -5.68 -14.99 -12.31
CA ILE A 201 -5.59 -16.15 -11.44
C ILE A 201 -6.38 -17.35 -11.99
N ASN A 202 -7.36 -17.10 -12.83
CA ASN A 202 -8.15 -18.14 -13.46
C ASN A 202 -7.37 -18.88 -14.57
N ASP A 203 -6.32 -18.24 -15.11
CA ASP A 203 -5.45 -18.79 -16.16
C ASP A 203 -4.28 -19.61 -15.60
N LEU A 204 -4.10 -19.64 -14.26
CA LEU A 204 -3.04 -20.39 -13.57
C LEU A 204 -3.47 -21.85 -13.26
#